data_25f2b1197a5539e8d871fcef15d89d24
#
_entry.id   25f2b1197a5539e8d871fcef15d89d24
#
_cell.length_a   1.000
_cell.length_b   1.000
_cell.length_c   1.000
_cell.angle_alpha   90.00
_cell.angle_beta   90.00
_cell.angle_gamma   90.00
#
_symmetry.space_group_name_H-M   'P 1'
#
loop_
_entity.id
_entity.type
_entity.pdbx_description
1 polymer ?
#
loop_
_entity_poly.entity_id
_entity_poly.type
_entity_poly.pdbx_seq_one_letter_code
_entity_poly.pdbx_strand_id
1 'polypeptide(L)'
;MVVSFGSLGYKNARVERIESHEAVTAYSREVLLRAKEIAESQGFRFLHAIVDSLWLQKRGPGRDAYDRLVADIRAQTQLPIVVEGLYRWISFLPSRVNPRMPVHNQFVGLFDNGRMKVCGLEVRRSDAPLIVKRFQSEMVQRQTIAELRIRIPEIEALTEDYCRYLREGRASIGEVVIGKRLTQVPEDYRHATHTSIAAKELQRRGVPVQPGETVHYVICQSKAALPEDRVRAVAEGEGTIAYDIDAYVILIQKSVGGLLATLG
;
A
#
# COMPACT_ATOMS: atom_id res chain seq x y z
N MET A 1 4.26 11.12 18.54
CA MET A 1 3.61 12.23 17.81
C MET A 1 2.46 11.79 16.91
N VAL A 2 2.59 10.80 16.03
CA VAL A 2 1.51 10.32 15.14
C VAL A 2 0.27 9.84 15.91
N VAL A 3 0.44 9.14 17.02
CA VAL A 3 -0.67 8.66 17.88
C VAL A 3 -1.47 9.81 18.48
N SER A 4 -0.81 10.88 18.91
CA SER A 4 -1.47 12.05 19.49
C SER A 4 -2.34 12.79 18.47
N PHE A 5 -1.85 12.94 17.23
CA PHE A 5 -2.63 13.58 16.16
C PHE A 5 -3.90 12.80 15.82
N GLY A 6 -3.80 11.46 15.69
CA GLY A 6 -4.97 10.59 15.46
C GLY A 6 -5.98 10.67 16.61
N SER A 7 -5.52 10.79 17.85
CA SER A 7 -6.38 10.91 19.01
C SER A 7 -7.11 12.25 19.10
N LEU A 8 -6.54 13.34 18.59
CA LEU A 8 -7.21 14.66 18.56
C LEU A 8 -8.42 14.66 17.64
N GLY A 9 -8.40 13.92 16.54
CA GLY A 9 -9.49 13.84 15.56
C GLY A 9 -10.47 12.69 15.80
N TYR A 10 -10.29 11.86 16.83
CA TYR A 10 -11.12 10.70 17.06
C TYR A 10 -12.20 11.00 18.12
N LYS A 11 -13.46 10.97 17.71
CA LYS A 11 -14.66 11.34 18.50
C LYS A 11 -14.76 10.70 19.90
N ASN A 12 -14.17 9.52 20.09
CA ASN A 12 -14.24 8.80 21.36
C ASN A 12 -12.87 8.79 22.09
N ALA A 13 -11.91 9.62 21.65
CA ALA A 13 -10.63 9.71 22.34
C ALA A 13 -10.72 10.56 23.61
N ARG A 14 -9.98 10.17 24.63
CA ARG A 14 -9.93 10.87 25.91
C ARG A 14 -9.45 12.32 25.83
N VAL A 15 -8.77 12.68 24.74
CA VAL A 15 -8.16 13.98 24.46
C VAL A 15 -8.67 14.58 23.14
N GLU A 16 -9.91 14.26 22.78
CA GLU A 16 -10.55 14.82 21.57
C GLU A 16 -10.55 16.35 21.61
N ARG A 17 -9.98 16.96 20.57
CA ARG A 17 -10.05 18.40 20.28
C ARG A 17 -9.98 18.62 18.79
N ILE A 18 -11.10 18.68 18.14
CA ILE A 18 -11.19 18.80 16.67
C ILE A 18 -10.52 20.08 16.18
N GLU A 19 -10.64 21.19 16.90
CA GLU A 19 -9.98 22.46 16.54
C GLU A 19 -8.45 22.32 16.53
N SER A 20 -7.91 21.58 17.48
CA SER A 20 -6.46 21.30 17.54
C SER A 20 -6.03 20.41 16.37
N HIS A 21 -6.84 19.42 16.00
CA HIS A 21 -6.59 18.58 14.84
C HIS A 21 -6.61 19.40 13.54
N GLU A 22 -7.60 20.27 13.37
CA GLU A 22 -7.71 21.17 12.23
C GLU A 22 -6.55 22.16 12.16
N ALA A 23 -6.16 22.74 13.30
CA ALA A 23 -5.04 23.66 13.39
C ALA A 23 -3.70 22.98 12.98
N VAL A 24 -3.43 21.75 13.49
CA VAL A 24 -2.24 20.98 13.09
C VAL A 24 -2.25 20.70 11.58
N THR A 25 -3.42 20.37 11.01
CA THR A 25 -3.56 20.12 9.58
C THR A 25 -3.30 21.39 8.76
N ALA A 26 -3.84 22.53 9.21
CA ALA A 26 -3.65 23.83 8.55
C ALA A 26 -2.17 24.27 8.59
N TYR A 27 -1.52 24.17 9.75
CA TYR A 27 -0.10 24.48 9.88
C TYR A 27 0.78 23.55 9.02
N SER A 28 0.51 22.26 9.02
CA SER A 28 1.27 21.31 8.20
C SER A 28 1.15 21.62 6.71
N ARG A 29 -0.03 22.01 6.26
CA ARG A 29 -0.25 22.46 4.87
C ARG A 29 0.50 23.73 4.55
N GLU A 30 0.47 24.72 5.43
CA GLU A 30 1.18 26.00 5.26
C GLU A 30 2.70 25.78 5.14
N VAL A 31 3.26 24.98 6.04
CA VAL A 31 4.70 24.63 5.99
C VAL A 31 5.06 23.91 4.69
N LEU A 32 4.22 22.99 4.24
CA LEU A 32 4.44 22.26 3.00
C LEU A 32 4.42 23.18 1.78
N LEU A 33 3.47 24.12 1.73
CA LEU A 33 3.37 25.13 0.67
C LEU A 33 4.58 26.06 0.69
N ARG A 34 5.01 26.51 1.86
CA ARG A 34 6.20 27.37 1.99
C ARG A 34 7.47 26.66 1.54
N ALA A 35 7.64 25.38 1.92
CA ALA A 35 8.76 24.58 1.45
C ALA A 35 8.75 24.38 -0.07
N LYS A 36 7.56 24.21 -0.67
CA LYS A 36 7.37 24.18 -2.13
C LYS A 36 7.80 25.50 -2.78
N GLU A 37 7.35 26.65 -2.26
CA GLU A 37 7.67 27.97 -2.79
C GLU A 37 9.19 28.26 -2.74
N ILE A 38 9.84 27.90 -1.63
CA ILE A 38 11.31 28.02 -1.49
C ILE A 38 12.01 27.18 -2.55
N ALA A 39 11.55 25.94 -2.78
CA ALA A 39 12.13 25.07 -3.77
C ALA A 39 11.94 25.61 -5.20
N GLU A 40 10.75 26.08 -5.54
CA GLU A 40 10.44 26.65 -6.85
C GLU A 40 11.23 27.93 -7.11
N SER A 41 11.42 28.80 -6.11
CA SER A 41 12.24 29.99 -6.23
C SER A 41 13.71 29.69 -6.54
N GLN A 42 14.19 28.51 -6.16
CA GLN A 42 15.54 28.01 -6.47
C GLN A 42 15.60 27.19 -7.77
N GLY A 43 14.52 27.16 -8.55
CA GLY A 43 14.44 26.47 -9.83
C GLY A 43 14.24 24.96 -9.71
N PHE A 44 13.74 24.45 -8.57
CA PHE A 44 13.27 23.09 -8.47
C PHE A 44 11.83 22.99 -9.01
N ARG A 45 11.57 21.92 -9.75
CA ARG A 45 10.22 21.58 -10.17
C ARG A 45 9.54 20.76 -9.07
N PHE A 46 8.40 21.22 -8.60
CA PHE A 46 7.53 20.44 -7.74
C PHE A 46 6.88 19.29 -8.52
N LEU A 47 6.97 18.07 -8.02
CA LEU A 47 6.36 16.89 -8.60
C LEU A 47 5.16 16.42 -7.80
N HIS A 48 5.33 16.32 -6.47
CA HIS A 48 4.31 15.74 -5.60
C HIS A 48 4.56 16.10 -4.13
N ALA A 49 3.50 16.04 -3.32
CA ALA A 49 3.56 16.14 -1.86
C ALA A 49 2.56 15.21 -1.19
N ILE A 50 2.96 14.58 -0.09
CA ILE A 50 2.08 13.79 0.79
C ILE A 50 2.45 14.08 2.24
N VAL A 51 1.48 14.53 3.02
CA VAL A 51 1.55 14.73 4.47
C VAL A 51 2.75 15.62 4.89
N ASP A 52 3.94 15.06 4.98
CA ASP A 52 5.17 15.65 5.47
C ASP A 52 6.35 15.47 4.48
N SER A 53 6.07 15.09 3.26
CA SER A 53 7.08 14.77 2.26
C SER A 53 6.85 15.52 0.96
N LEU A 54 7.95 16.00 0.34
CA LEU A 54 7.98 16.65 -0.96
C LEU A 54 8.84 15.86 -1.94
N TRP A 55 8.36 15.72 -3.18
CA TRP A 55 9.13 15.22 -4.31
C TRP A 55 9.46 16.37 -5.25
N LEU A 56 10.73 16.63 -5.41
CA LEU A 56 11.26 17.75 -6.17
C LEU A 56 12.20 17.25 -7.24
N GLN A 57 12.22 17.91 -8.38
CA GLN A 57 13.12 17.62 -9.49
C GLN A 57 13.89 18.87 -9.90
N LYS A 58 15.20 18.71 -10.10
CA LYS A 58 16.03 19.71 -10.77
C LYS A 58 17.00 19.02 -11.71
N ARG A 59 17.07 19.49 -12.97
CA ARG A 59 17.99 18.88 -13.95
C ARG A 59 19.41 19.37 -13.70
N GLY A 60 20.37 18.47 -13.71
CA GLY A 60 21.81 18.77 -13.70
C GLY A 60 22.48 18.97 -12.34
N PRO A 61 21.83 19.40 -11.24
CA PRO A 61 22.53 19.60 -9.97
C PRO A 61 22.84 18.28 -9.28
N GLY A 62 24.02 18.22 -8.66
CA GLY A 62 24.39 17.17 -7.72
C GLY A 62 23.66 17.31 -6.38
N ARG A 63 23.97 16.41 -5.46
CA ARG A 63 23.42 16.34 -4.10
C ARG A 63 23.49 17.67 -3.34
N ASP A 64 24.58 18.41 -3.50
CA ASP A 64 24.82 19.68 -2.81
C ASP A 64 23.71 20.73 -3.02
N ALA A 65 23.02 20.70 -4.17
CA ALA A 65 21.91 21.62 -4.42
C ALA A 65 20.69 21.27 -3.55
N TYR A 66 20.45 19.99 -3.31
CA TYR A 66 19.38 19.54 -2.42
C TYR A 66 19.73 19.77 -0.95
N ASP A 67 21.00 19.63 -0.57
CA ASP A 67 21.45 19.90 0.80
C ASP A 67 21.34 21.41 1.12
N ARG A 68 21.67 22.31 0.17
CA ARG A 68 21.44 23.75 0.32
C ARG A 68 19.94 24.06 0.44
N LEU A 69 19.11 23.51 -0.42
CA LEU A 69 17.66 23.69 -0.35
C LEU A 69 17.10 23.28 1.01
N VAL A 70 17.55 22.13 1.55
CA VAL A 70 17.13 21.69 2.89
C VAL A 70 17.56 22.67 3.97
N ALA A 71 18.79 23.22 3.90
CA ALA A 71 19.26 24.23 4.84
C ALA A 71 18.38 25.47 4.82
N ASP A 72 18.00 25.96 3.62
CA ASP A 72 17.15 27.14 3.46
C ASP A 72 15.71 26.88 3.95
N ILE A 73 15.14 25.71 3.65
CA ILE A 73 13.81 25.36 4.16
C ILE A 73 13.84 25.27 5.69
N ARG A 74 14.87 24.67 6.28
CA ARG A 74 15.05 24.61 7.76
C ARG A 74 15.14 26.01 8.35
N ALA A 75 15.92 26.89 7.75
CA ALA A 75 16.09 28.25 8.25
C ALA A 75 14.79 29.04 8.26
N GLN A 76 13.95 28.86 7.22
CA GLN A 76 12.71 29.61 7.08
C GLN A 76 11.50 28.97 7.79
N THR A 77 11.47 27.66 7.94
CA THR A 77 10.34 26.95 8.59
C THR A 77 10.61 26.56 10.02
N GLN A 78 11.87 26.62 10.47
CA GLN A 78 12.33 26.15 11.78
C GLN A 78 12.01 24.66 12.07
N LEU A 79 11.80 23.86 11.01
CA LEU A 79 11.50 22.43 11.12
C LEU A 79 12.69 21.56 10.70
N PRO A 80 12.91 20.44 11.39
CA PRO A 80 13.94 19.48 11.02
C PRO A 80 13.53 18.70 9.75
N ILE A 81 14.09 19.08 8.59
CA ILE A 81 13.87 18.40 7.32
C ILE A 81 15.13 17.65 6.90
N VAL A 82 14.99 16.53 6.24
CA VAL A 82 16.09 15.71 5.73
C VAL A 82 15.82 15.28 4.28
N VAL A 83 16.89 15.05 3.52
CA VAL A 83 16.81 14.38 2.23
C VAL A 83 16.71 12.88 2.49
N GLU A 84 15.59 12.26 2.18
CA GLU A 84 15.40 10.81 2.30
C GLU A 84 16.29 10.06 1.30
N GLY A 85 16.47 10.61 0.11
CA GLY A 85 17.32 10.06 -0.94
C GLY A 85 17.08 10.74 -2.29
N LEU A 86 17.97 10.46 -3.22
CA LEU A 86 17.85 10.88 -4.61
C LEU A 86 17.34 9.72 -5.44
N TYR A 87 16.26 9.95 -6.18
CA TYR A 87 15.72 8.96 -7.09
C TYR A 87 16.43 9.01 -8.43
N ARG A 88 16.88 7.86 -8.95
CA ARG A 88 17.20 7.70 -10.37
C ARG A 88 15.93 7.86 -11.21
N TRP A 89 14.85 7.28 -10.74
CA TRP A 89 13.51 7.42 -11.29
C TRP A 89 12.44 7.13 -10.23
N ILE A 90 11.26 7.72 -10.45
CA ILE A 90 10.03 7.44 -9.70
C ILE A 90 8.85 7.46 -10.66
N SER A 91 7.93 6.53 -10.50
CA SER A 91 6.69 6.44 -11.26
C SER A 91 5.50 6.37 -10.32
N PHE A 92 4.57 7.31 -10.47
CA PHE A 92 3.30 7.29 -9.78
C PHE A 92 2.29 6.49 -10.61
N LEU A 93 1.57 5.56 -9.95
CA LEU A 93 0.61 4.72 -10.63
C LEU A 93 -0.62 5.53 -11.07
N PRO A 94 -1.17 5.25 -12.26
CA PRO A 94 -2.36 5.93 -12.74
C PRO A 94 -3.61 5.53 -11.94
N SER A 95 -4.54 6.46 -11.82
CA SER A 95 -5.85 6.18 -11.23
C SER A 95 -6.65 5.23 -12.13
N ARG A 96 -7.32 4.25 -11.52
CA ARG A 96 -8.24 3.35 -12.24
C ARG A 96 -9.48 4.07 -12.80
N VAL A 97 -9.86 5.20 -12.19
CA VAL A 97 -11.01 6.00 -12.61
C VAL A 97 -10.62 6.99 -13.71
N ASN A 98 -9.44 7.59 -13.60
CA ASN A 98 -8.90 8.50 -14.60
C ASN A 98 -7.41 8.22 -14.82
N PRO A 99 -7.04 7.44 -15.84
CA PRO A 99 -5.63 7.07 -16.09
C PRO A 99 -4.68 8.26 -16.35
N ARG A 100 -5.20 9.45 -16.65
CA ARG A 100 -4.40 10.67 -16.84
C ARG A 100 -3.99 11.30 -15.50
N MET A 101 -4.57 10.85 -14.39
CA MET A 101 -4.25 11.35 -13.06
C MET A 101 -3.53 10.28 -12.25
N PRO A 102 -2.38 10.58 -11.65
CA PRO A 102 -1.69 9.65 -10.77
C PRO A 102 -2.43 9.49 -9.44
N VAL A 103 -2.34 8.32 -8.83
CA VAL A 103 -2.77 8.09 -7.45
C VAL A 103 -1.67 8.58 -6.51
N HIS A 104 -2.00 9.50 -5.64
CA HIS A 104 -1.04 10.25 -4.83
C HIS A 104 -0.14 9.38 -3.93
N ASN A 105 -0.64 8.29 -3.40
CA ASN A 105 0.08 7.41 -2.48
C ASN A 105 0.39 6.03 -3.07
N GLN A 106 0.40 5.92 -4.41
CA GLN A 106 0.79 4.69 -5.11
C GLN A 106 1.93 4.99 -6.08
N PHE A 107 3.13 4.55 -5.74
CA PHE A 107 4.30 4.76 -6.57
C PHE A 107 5.37 3.69 -6.36
N VAL A 108 6.24 3.58 -7.35
CA VAL A 108 7.48 2.81 -7.30
C VAL A 108 8.63 3.73 -7.68
N GLY A 109 9.71 3.68 -6.95
CA GLY A 109 10.91 4.48 -7.24
C GLY A 109 12.20 3.74 -6.89
N LEU A 110 13.24 4.01 -7.66
CA LEU A 110 14.60 3.49 -7.44
C LEU A 110 15.49 4.65 -7.03
N PHE A 111 16.09 4.55 -5.84
CA PHE A 111 17.09 5.49 -5.38
C PHE A 111 18.44 5.29 -6.12
N ASP A 112 19.30 6.30 -6.07
CA ASP A 112 20.63 6.29 -6.62
C ASP A 112 21.53 5.18 -6.05
N ASN A 113 21.31 4.82 -4.77
CA ASN A 113 22.00 3.73 -4.08
C ASN A 113 21.44 2.33 -4.38
N GLY A 114 20.51 2.19 -5.32
CA GLY A 114 19.89 0.92 -5.71
C GLY A 114 18.74 0.46 -4.81
N ARG A 115 18.40 1.18 -3.75
CA ARG A 115 17.26 0.85 -2.88
C ARG A 115 15.95 1.18 -3.60
N MET A 116 15.03 0.22 -3.62
CA MET A 116 13.67 0.43 -4.11
C MET A 116 12.75 0.96 -3.01
N LYS A 117 11.90 1.93 -3.35
CA LYS A 117 10.78 2.37 -2.50
C LYS A 117 9.47 2.09 -3.21
N VAL A 118 8.61 1.34 -2.54
CA VAL A 118 7.28 0.97 -3.03
C VAL A 118 6.24 1.49 -2.04
N CYS A 119 5.24 2.18 -2.53
CA CYS A 119 4.14 2.71 -1.73
C CYS A 119 2.79 2.34 -2.35
N GLY A 120 1.82 1.98 -1.49
CA GLY A 120 0.43 1.74 -1.89
C GLY A 120 0.19 0.48 -2.73
N LEU A 121 1.19 -0.39 -2.92
CA LEU A 121 1.03 -1.68 -3.60
C LEU A 121 0.76 -2.80 -2.59
N GLU A 122 0.22 -3.92 -3.09
CA GLU A 122 -0.14 -5.08 -2.27
C GLU A 122 1.04 -5.67 -1.50
N VAL A 123 2.25 -5.57 -2.04
CA VAL A 123 3.49 -6.02 -1.36
C VAL A 123 3.70 -5.34 0.01
N ARG A 124 3.17 -4.13 0.20
CA ARG A 124 3.26 -3.37 1.45
C ARG A 124 2.02 -3.51 2.34
N ARG A 125 0.96 -4.12 1.84
CA ARG A 125 -0.30 -4.29 2.58
C ARG A 125 -0.21 -5.48 3.53
N SER A 126 -0.65 -5.29 4.78
CA SER A 126 -0.72 -6.38 5.76
C SER A 126 -1.74 -7.46 5.38
N ASP A 127 -2.84 -7.06 4.71
CA ASP A 127 -3.96 -7.90 4.34
C ASP A 127 -3.84 -8.58 2.96
N ALA A 128 -2.69 -8.46 2.28
CA ALA A 128 -2.45 -9.18 1.02
C ALA A 128 -1.84 -10.57 1.29
N PRO A 129 -2.27 -11.61 0.55
CA PRO A 129 -1.69 -12.95 0.65
C PRO A 129 -0.20 -12.96 0.31
N LEU A 130 0.55 -13.87 0.93
CA LEU A 130 2.00 -13.96 0.73
C LEU A 130 2.38 -14.20 -0.74
N ILE A 131 1.60 -15.01 -1.46
CA ILE A 131 1.84 -15.28 -2.89
C ILE A 131 1.77 -14.00 -3.73
N VAL A 132 0.83 -13.09 -3.44
CA VAL A 132 0.73 -11.78 -4.12
C VAL A 132 1.91 -10.89 -3.77
N LYS A 133 2.32 -10.88 -2.49
CA LYS A 133 3.50 -10.12 -2.04
C LYS A 133 4.79 -10.60 -2.70
N ARG A 134 4.99 -11.92 -2.78
CA ARG A 134 6.15 -12.53 -3.45
C ARG A 134 6.17 -12.16 -4.92
N PHE A 135 5.05 -12.36 -5.62
CA PHE A 135 4.90 -12.00 -7.01
C PHE A 135 5.26 -10.52 -7.27
N GLN A 136 4.66 -9.59 -6.52
CA GLN A 136 4.97 -8.17 -6.69
C GLN A 136 6.40 -7.80 -6.31
N SER A 137 6.96 -8.42 -5.26
CA SER A 137 8.37 -8.21 -4.90
C SER A 137 9.30 -8.63 -6.03
N GLU A 138 9.07 -9.81 -6.61
CA GLU A 138 9.87 -10.33 -7.72
C GLU A 138 9.72 -9.47 -8.97
N MET A 139 8.50 -9.05 -9.29
CA MET A 139 8.22 -8.14 -10.39
C MET A 139 8.96 -6.80 -10.22
N VAL A 140 8.90 -6.20 -9.03
CA VAL A 140 9.55 -4.90 -8.74
C VAL A 140 11.08 -5.01 -8.77
N GLN A 141 11.66 -6.11 -8.28
CA GLN A 141 13.11 -6.32 -8.28
C GLN A 141 13.72 -6.42 -9.68
N ARG A 142 12.95 -6.88 -10.66
CA ARG A 142 13.39 -7.02 -12.05
C ARG A 142 13.42 -5.70 -12.83
N GLN A 143 13.12 -4.53 -12.21
CA GLN A 143 12.80 -3.31 -12.95
C GLN A 143 13.75 -2.13 -12.78
N THR A 144 14.20 -1.59 -13.93
CA THR A 144 14.45 -0.16 -14.14
C THR A 144 13.45 0.36 -15.19
N ILE A 145 12.98 1.61 -15.11
CA ILE A 145 11.88 2.11 -16.00
C ILE A 145 12.22 2.04 -17.49
N ALA A 146 13.48 2.30 -17.86
CA ALA A 146 13.91 2.15 -19.25
C ALA A 146 13.80 0.68 -19.74
N GLU A 147 13.99 -0.28 -18.83
CA GLU A 147 13.91 -1.71 -19.09
C GLU A 147 12.47 -2.25 -18.96
N LEU A 148 11.56 -1.55 -18.29
CA LEU A 148 10.17 -1.99 -18.08
C LEU A 148 9.42 -2.19 -19.40
N ARG A 149 9.54 -1.24 -20.35
CA ARG A 149 8.89 -1.37 -21.67
C ARG A 149 9.43 -2.56 -22.48
N ILE A 150 10.70 -2.88 -22.30
CA ILE A 150 11.36 -4.03 -22.96
C ILE A 150 10.96 -5.34 -22.28
N ARG A 151 10.57 -5.29 -21.02
CA ARG A 151 10.30 -6.46 -20.17
C ARG A 151 8.83 -6.79 -19.93
N ILE A 152 7.89 -6.14 -20.63
CA ILE A 152 6.46 -6.52 -20.58
C ILE A 152 6.29 -8.03 -20.79
N PRO A 153 6.90 -8.68 -21.79
CA PRO A 153 6.80 -10.13 -21.98
C PRO A 153 7.31 -10.95 -20.77
N GLU A 154 8.34 -10.47 -20.08
CA GLU A 154 8.86 -11.14 -18.88
C GLU A 154 7.89 -11.04 -17.70
N ILE A 155 7.18 -9.90 -17.58
CA ILE A 155 6.14 -9.70 -16.56
C ILE A 155 4.93 -10.59 -16.86
N GLU A 156 4.54 -10.69 -18.12
CA GLU A 156 3.46 -11.59 -18.55
C GLU A 156 3.82 -13.05 -18.30
N ALA A 157 5.05 -13.47 -18.64
CA ALA A 157 5.56 -14.81 -18.35
C ALA A 157 5.58 -15.10 -16.84
N LEU A 158 6.09 -14.16 -16.02
CA LEU A 158 6.09 -14.29 -14.56
C LEU A 158 4.65 -14.40 -14.02
N THR A 159 3.72 -13.60 -14.55
CA THR A 159 2.32 -13.65 -14.16
C THR A 159 1.72 -15.01 -14.46
N GLU A 160 1.98 -15.57 -15.65
CA GLU A 160 1.47 -16.89 -16.05
C GLU A 160 2.10 -18.00 -15.20
N ASP A 161 3.38 -17.90 -14.83
CA ASP A 161 4.04 -18.87 -13.96
C ASP A 161 3.39 -18.92 -12.57
N TYR A 162 3.07 -17.77 -11.98
CA TYR A 162 2.36 -17.70 -10.71
C TYR A 162 0.90 -18.19 -10.81
N CYS A 163 0.21 -17.87 -11.92
CA CYS A 163 -1.13 -18.38 -12.19
C CYS A 163 -1.13 -19.91 -12.36
N ARG A 164 -0.13 -20.45 -13.06
CA ARG A 164 0.07 -21.89 -13.23
C ARG A 164 0.36 -22.57 -11.89
N TYR A 165 1.24 -22.00 -11.07
CA TYR A 165 1.55 -22.49 -9.73
C TYR A 165 0.29 -22.62 -8.86
N LEU A 166 -0.63 -21.65 -8.94
CA LEU A 166 -1.94 -21.71 -8.27
C LEU A 166 -2.83 -22.80 -8.86
N ARG A 167 -2.95 -22.89 -10.19
CA ARG A 167 -3.81 -23.87 -10.88
C ARG A 167 -3.38 -25.31 -10.65
N GLU A 168 -2.09 -25.54 -10.49
CA GLU A 168 -1.53 -26.85 -10.16
C GLU A 168 -1.69 -27.23 -8.68
N GLY A 169 -2.33 -26.36 -7.86
CA GLY A 169 -2.55 -26.62 -6.44
C GLY A 169 -1.28 -26.64 -5.59
N ARG A 170 -0.20 -26.03 -6.07
CA ARG A 170 1.13 -26.06 -5.44
C ARG A 170 1.28 -25.04 -4.30
N ALA A 171 0.43 -24.02 -4.28
CA ALA A 171 0.50 -22.99 -3.26
C ALA A 171 0.00 -23.54 -1.91
N SER A 172 0.82 -23.40 -0.90
CA SER A 172 0.48 -23.80 0.47
C SER A 172 -0.56 -22.85 1.08
N ILE A 173 -1.23 -23.31 2.15
CA ILE A 173 -2.20 -22.49 2.88
C ILE A 173 -1.56 -21.17 3.39
N GLY A 174 -0.31 -21.21 3.86
CA GLY A 174 0.43 -20.05 4.32
C GLY A 174 0.70 -19.01 3.23
N GLU A 175 0.73 -19.41 1.96
CA GLU A 175 0.93 -18.49 0.83
C GLU A 175 -0.36 -17.80 0.40
N VAL A 176 -1.52 -18.42 0.64
CA VAL A 176 -2.84 -17.91 0.23
C VAL A 176 -3.65 -17.29 1.36
N VAL A 177 -3.27 -17.53 2.62
CA VAL A 177 -3.98 -16.97 3.77
C VAL A 177 -3.96 -15.44 3.75
N ILE A 178 -5.10 -14.85 4.08
CA ILE A 178 -5.32 -13.41 4.21
C ILE A 178 -5.53 -13.08 5.67
N GLY A 179 -4.68 -12.22 6.24
CA GLY A 179 -4.84 -11.70 7.60
C GLY A 179 -5.45 -10.31 7.57
N LYS A 180 -6.62 -10.12 8.18
CA LYS A 180 -7.27 -8.81 8.22
C LYS A 180 -7.74 -8.45 9.62
N ARG A 181 -7.41 -7.20 10.03
CA ARG A 181 -7.78 -6.70 11.34
C ARG A 181 -9.30 -6.49 11.44
N LEU A 182 -9.88 -6.98 12.52
CA LEU A 182 -11.27 -6.79 12.86
C LEU A 182 -11.47 -5.37 13.39
N THR A 183 -12.39 -4.61 12.81
CA THR A 183 -12.60 -3.20 13.18
C THR A 183 -13.74 -3.00 14.18
N GLN A 184 -14.66 -3.95 14.27
CA GLN A 184 -15.82 -3.95 15.16
C GLN A 184 -16.19 -5.38 15.51
N VAL A 185 -17.07 -5.59 16.46
CA VAL A 185 -17.58 -6.94 16.78
C VAL A 185 -18.28 -7.56 15.56
N PRO A 186 -18.21 -8.90 15.35
CA PRO A 186 -18.72 -9.53 14.15
C PRO A 186 -20.22 -9.29 13.88
N GLU A 187 -21.00 -9.09 14.92
CA GLU A 187 -22.46 -8.83 14.87
C GLU A 187 -22.80 -7.45 14.30
N ASP A 188 -21.93 -6.45 14.50
CA ASP A 188 -22.17 -5.06 14.12
C ASP A 188 -21.88 -4.77 12.64
N TYR A 189 -21.36 -5.77 11.91
CA TYR A 189 -21.11 -5.59 10.48
C TYR A 189 -22.42 -5.55 9.69
N ARG A 190 -22.71 -4.42 9.07
CA ARG A 190 -23.91 -4.24 8.22
C ARG A 190 -23.94 -5.15 7.00
N HIS A 191 -22.77 -5.55 6.51
CA HIS A 191 -22.62 -6.41 5.34
C HIS A 191 -21.72 -7.60 5.67
N ALA A 192 -22.02 -8.75 5.06
CA ALA A 192 -21.20 -9.94 5.16
C ALA A 192 -19.85 -9.77 4.40
N THR A 193 -18.87 -9.16 5.07
CA THR A 193 -17.50 -9.07 4.56
C THR A 193 -16.75 -10.39 4.83
N HIS A 194 -15.72 -10.70 4.04
CA HIS A 194 -14.90 -11.89 4.28
C HIS A 194 -14.38 -11.96 5.72
N THR A 195 -13.95 -10.81 6.27
CA THR A 195 -13.46 -10.73 7.65
C THR A 195 -14.55 -11.03 8.67
N SER A 196 -15.77 -10.48 8.50
CA SER A 196 -16.88 -10.74 9.44
C SER A 196 -17.38 -12.17 9.34
N ILE A 197 -17.37 -12.76 8.14
CA ILE A 197 -17.75 -14.18 7.96
C ILE A 197 -16.76 -15.09 8.70
N ALA A 198 -15.45 -14.88 8.47
CA ALA A 198 -14.41 -15.66 9.13
C ALA A 198 -14.42 -15.47 10.65
N ALA A 199 -14.67 -14.25 11.14
CA ALA A 199 -14.80 -13.99 12.58
C ALA A 199 -15.99 -14.72 13.21
N LYS A 200 -17.16 -14.71 12.54
CA LYS A 200 -18.35 -15.47 12.99
C LYS A 200 -18.11 -16.98 12.95
N GLU A 201 -17.35 -17.48 11.99
CA GLU A 201 -16.96 -18.89 11.96
C GLU A 201 -16.09 -19.24 13.16
N LEU A 202 -15.08 -18.43 13.51
CA LEU A 202 -14.24 -18.65 14.69
C LEU A 202 -15.07 -18.66 15.99
N GLN A 203 -15.99 -17.71 16.14
CA GLN A 203 -16.90 -17.66 17.30
C GLN A 203 -17.74 -18.95 17.41
N ARG A 204 -18.31 -19.43 16.29
CA ARG A 204 -19.06 -20.71 16.27
C ARG A 204 -18.19 -21.91 16.65
N ARG A 205 -16.89 -21.84 16.38
CA ARG A 205 -15.89 -22.86 16.78
C ARG A 205 -15.38 -22.66 18.22
N GLY A 206 -15.94 -21.71 18.98
CA GLY A 206 -15.53 -21.42 20.35
C GLY A 206 -14.25 -20.61 20.49
N VAL A 207 -13.77 -20.03 19.42
CA VAL A 207 -12.60 -19.12 19.41
C VAL A 207 -13.08 -17.69 19.48
N PRO A 208 -12.97 -17.00 20.63
CA PRO A 208 -13.39 -15.61 20.74
C PRO A 208 -12.47 -14.71 19.90
N VAL A 209 -13.08 -13.73 19.24
CA VAL A 209 -12.36 -12.69 18.49
C VAL A 209 -12.86 -11.31 18.86
N GLN A 210 -11.96 -10.36 19.03
CA GLN A 210 -12.26 -9.00 19.47
C GLN A 210 -11.84 -7.96 18.44
N PRO A 211 -12.49 -6.79 18.43
CA PRO A 211 -12.04 -5.66 17.64
C PRO A 211 -10.56 -5.34 17.92
N GLY A 212 -9.78 -5.16 16.85
CA GLY A 212 -8.34 -4.95 16.93
C GLY A 212 -7.50 -6.20 16.67
N GLU A 213 -8.05 -7.40 16.81
CA GLU A 213 -7.38 -8.65 16.48
C GLU A 213 -7.38 -8.92 14.98
N THR A 214 -6.40 -9.70 14.53
CA THR A 214 -6.29 -10.11 13.11
C THR A 214 -6.96 -11.46 12.93
N VAL A 215 -7.96 -11.50 12.07
CA VAL A 215 -8.61 -12.73 11.63
C VAL A 215 -7.94 -13.23 10.37
N HIS A 216 -7.56 -14.51 10.36
CA HIS A 216 -6.95 -15.18 9.23
C HIS A 216 -7.99 -16.02 8.50
N TYR A 217 -8.02 -15.95 7.18
CA TYR A 217 -8.95 -16.72 6.36
C TYR A 217 -8.41 -16.98 4.95
N VAL A 218 -9.01 -17.94 4.28
CA VAL A 218 -8.83 -18.21 2.85
C VAL A 218 -10.15 -18.02 2.12
N ILE A 219 -10.07 -17.63 0.84
CA ILE A 219 -11.22 -17.57 -0.05
C ILE A 219 -11.47 -18.98 -0.58
N CYS A 220 -12.65 -19.57 -0.34
CA CYS A 220 -13.00 -20.93 -0.73
C CYS A 220 -13.92 -20.98 -1.96
N GLN A 221 -14.97 -20.19 -1.97
CA GLN A 221 -15.94 -20.10 -3.07
C GLN A 221 -16.37 -18.65 -3.24
N SER A 222 -15.56 -17.84 -3.90
CA SER A 222 -15.77 -16.40 -4.00
C SER A 222 -17.15 -15.99 -4.55
N LYS A 223 -17.76 -16.85 -5.38
CA LYS A 223 -19.06 -16.66 -6.04
C LYS A 223 -20.21 -17.40 -5.35
N ALA A 224 -19.99 -17.99 -4.17
CA ALA A 224 -21.05 -18.71 -3.45
C ALA A 224 -22.24 -17.81 -3.13
N ALA A 225 -23.45 -18.34 -3.28
CA ALA A 225 -24.68 -17.64 -2.95
C ALA A 225 -24.76 -17.34 -1.45
N LEU A 226 -24.44 -18.33 -0.60
CA LEU A 226 -24.36 -18.17 0.83
C LEU A 226 -23.04 -17.50 1.22
N PRO A 227 -23.08 -16.37 1.97
CA PRO A 227 -21.86 -15.68 2.38
C PRO A 227 -20.87 -16.55 3.16
N GLU A 228 -21.37 -17.46 4.01
CA GLU A 228 -20.56 -18.36 4.84
C GLU A 228 -19.70 -19.33 4.05
N ASP A 229 -20.05 -19.64 2.82
CA ASP A 229 -19.28 -20.55 1.96
C ASP A 229 -18.12 -19.81 1.24
N ARG A 230 -18.12 -18.48 1.23
CA ARG A 230 -17.15 -17.70 0.48
C ARG A 230 -15.75 -17.73 1.05
N VAL A 231 -15.63 -17.87 2.35
CA VAL A 231 -14.35 -17.94 3.04
C VAL A 231 -14.38 -18.97 4.16
N ARG A 232 -13.19 -19.46 4.52
CA ARG A 232 -12.97 -20.29 5.71
C ARG A 232 -11.95 -19.64 6.61
N ALA A 233 -12.26 -19.53 7.90
CA ALA A 233 -11.30 -19.06 8.89
C ALA A 233 -10.17 -20.09 9.05
N VAL A 234 -8.94 -19.59 9.21
CA VAL A 234 -7.74 -20.40 9.44
C VAL A 234 -7.29 -20.18 10.88
N ALA A 235 -7.31 -21.24 11.68
CA ALA A 235 -6.75 -21.27 13.02
C ALA A 235 -5.30 -21.79 12.99
N GLU A 236 -4.54 -21.54 14.05
CA GLU A 236 -3.18 -22.08 14.18
C GLU A 236 -3.22 -23.61 14.17
N GLY A 237 -2.36 -24.22 13.34
CA GLY A 237 -2.24 -25.68 13.23
C GLY A 237 -3.27 -26.33 12.31
N GLU A 238 -4.16 -25.60 11.65
CA GLU A 238 -5.07 -26.17 10.65
C GLU A 238 -4.31 -26.67 9.43
N GLY A 239 -4.66 -27.89 9.00
CA GLY A 239 -4.09 -28.55 7.83
C GLY A 239 -4.53 -27.95 6.50
N THR A 240 -4.53 -28.74 5.44
CA THR A 240 -4.87 -28.33 4.08
C THR A 240 -6.35 -27.90 3.99
N ILE A 241 -6.59 -26.67 3.57
CA ILE A 241 -7.92 -26.13 3.27
C ILE A 241 -8.00 -25.89 1.77
N ALA A 242 -9.05 -26.37 1.13
CA ALA A 242 -9.31 -26.05 -0.29
C ALA A 242 -9.61 -24.55 -0.46
N TYR A 243 -9.00 -23.92 -1.44
CA TYR A 243 -9.20 -22.50 -1.74
C TYR A 243 -9.64 -22.29 -3.20
N ASP A 244 -10.29 -21.16 -3.46
CA ASP A 244 -10.77 -20.74 -4.78
C ASP A 244 -9.59 -20.27 -5.63
N ILE A 245 -9.07 -21.16 -6.47
CA ILE A 245 -7.92 -20.91 -7.34
C ILE A 245 -8.17 -19.66 -8.23
N ASP A 246 -9.36 -19.55 -8.82
CA ASP A 246 -9.69 -18.43 -9.71
C ASP A 246 -9.69 -17.09 -8.98
N ALA A 247 -10.15 -17.06 -7.73
CA ALA A 247 -10.09 -15.86 -6.91
C ALA A 247 -8.65 -15.38 -6.69
N TYR A 248 -7.72 -16.30 -6.43
CA TYR A 248 -6.30 -15.96 -6.24
C TYR A 248 -5.59 -15.60 -7.54
N VAL A 249 -5.92 -16.28 -8.65
CA VAL A 249 -5.45 -15.88 -10.00
C VAL A 249 -5.87 -14.44 -10.31
N ILE A 250 -7.12 -14.08 -10.02
CA ILE A 250 -7.62 -12.70 -10.19
C ILE A 250 -6.83 -11.72 -9.30
N LEU A 251 -6.45 -12.10 -8.08
CA LEU A 251 -5.62 -11.25 -7.21
C LEU A 251 -4.24 -11.00 -7.82
N ILE A 252 -3.57 -12.03 -8.36
CA ILE A 252 -2.30 -11.88 -9.08
C ILE A 252 -2.47 -10.94 -10.27
N GLN A 253 -3.44 -11.19 -11.15
CA GLN A 253 -3.69 -10.38 -12.34
C GLN A 253 -4.00 -8.91 -11.99
N LYS A 254 -4.81 -8.65 -10.97
CA LYS A 254 -5.10 -7.29 -10.50
C LYS A 254 -3.87 -6.58 -9.97
N SER A 255 -2.95 -7.31 -9.35
CA SER A 255 -1.72 -6.73 -8.79
C SER A 255 -0.72 -6.28 -9.87
N VAL A 256 -0.80 -6.87 -11.07
CA VAL A 256 -0.04 -6.46 -12.27
C VAL A 256 -0.64 -5.22 -12.92
N GLY A 257 -1.96 -5.17 -13.04
CA GLY A 257 -2.67 -4.18 -13.87
C GLY A 257 -2.34 -2.74 -13.52
N GLY A 258 -2.12 -2.44 -12.24
CA GLY A 258 -1.70 -1.11 -11.80
C GLY A 258 -0.31 -0.71 -12.31
N LEU A 259 0.62 -1.64 -12.39
CA LEU A 259 1.99 -1.40 -12.86
C LEU A 259 2.09 -1.35 -14.39
N LEU A 260 1.41 -2.24 -15.10
CA LEU A 260 1.38 -2.22 -16.58
C LEU A 260 0.74 -0.93 -17.10
N ALA A 261 -0.27 -0.40 -16.42
CA ALA A 261 -0.91 0.86 -16.81
C ALA A 261 0.03 2.09 -16.71
N THR A 262 1.19 1.99 -16.04
CA THR A 262 2.21 3.05 -16.03
C THR A 262 3.10 3.04 -17.28
N LEU A 263 2.99 2.02 -18.11
CA LEU A 263 3.90 1.74 -19.22
C LEU A 263 3.28 2.03 -20.60
N GLY A 264 1.96 2.16 -20.64
CA GLY A 264 1.20 2.60 -21.82
C GLY A 264 1.07 4.11 -21.84
#